data_c3bf0ffe87c76ee389b335e7b6616f8c
#
_entry.id   c3bf0ffe87c76ee389b335e7b6616f8c
#
_cell.length_a   1.000
_cell.length_b   1.000
_cell.length_c   1.000
_cell.angle_alpha   90.00
_cell.angle_beta   90.00
_cell.angle_gamma   90.00
#
_symmetry.space_group_name_H-M   'P 1'
#
loop_
_entity.id
_entity.type
_entity.pdbx_description
1 polymer ?
#
loop_
_entity_poly.entity_id
_entity_poly.type
_entity_poly.pdbx_seq_one_letter_code
_entity_poly.pdbx_strand_id
1 'polypeptide(L)'
;MKKFYSLFLTTLLVFGLTTLQAQDKNNPWQFSFGANAVDVEADSQTQFADFFDVDRKWNTAKSPISMFTISKYIGDNLSFGVGASFNSISKYATGAPDGSDMVSFMRPGVTNDYFTVDAMLKYDLSDALPIRVLGMDFEPFVGVGPGWTWFDDQDGLTGNLSIGVNHWFNDVFGFTLMSEYKHNMDDLQRWNTPILDEGGTMRWSAMLSVKFGGTDTDGDGIYDDHDECPEVPGLEEFNGCPDTDGDGIQDSEDDCPMVAGLAEFNGCPDTDGDGIADNKDRCPKVAGLESMGGCPDTDGDGVADGQDACPKVAGPRGNRGC
;
A
#
# COMPACT_ATOMS: atom_id res chain seq x y z
N MET A 1 -12.21 -10.59 -30.41
CA MET A 1 -11.27 -10.72 -29.29
C MET A 1 -10.02 -9.84 -29.39
N LYS A 2 -9.45 -9.54 -30.55
CA LYS A 2 -8.24 -8.67 -30.67
C LYS A 2 -8.45 -7.18 -30.33
N LYS A 3 -9.66 -6.65 -30.29
CA LYS A 3 -9.96 -5.24 -29.97
C LYS A 3 -10.14 -4.96 -28.47
N PHE A 4 -10.36 -5.98 -27.65
CA PHE A 4 -10.48 -5.82 -26.19
C PHE A 4 -9.13 -5.68 -25.49
N TYR A 5 -8.07 -6.30 -26.03
CA TYR A 5 -6.72 -6.23 -25.44
C TYR A 5 -6.04 -4.87 -25.61
N SER A 6 -6.39 -4.12 -26.67
CA SER A 6 -5.79 -2.82 -26.94
C SER A 6 -6.32 -1.70 -26.01
N LEU A 7 -7.57 -1.84 -25.53
CA LEU A 7 -8.18 -0.82 -24.66
C LEU A 7 -7.72 -0.96 -23.19
N PHE A 8 -7.38 -2.18 -22.77
CA PHE A 8 -6.92 -2.44 -21.40
C PHE A 8 -5.47 -2.01 -21.17
N LEU A 9 -4.64 -2.04 -22.22
CA LEU A 9 -3.21 -1.69 -22.12
C LEU A 9 -2.94 -0.17 -22.14
N THR A 10 -3.86 0.62 -22.67
CA THR A 10 -3.69 2.08 -22.81
C THR A 10 -4.19 2.87 -21.60
N THR A 11 -5.00 2.29 -20.73
CA THR A 11 -5.48 2.94 -19.49
C THR A 11 -4.52 2.77 -18.30
N LEU A 12 -3.46 1.99 -18.46
CA LEU A 12 -2.56 1.58 -17.37
C LEU A 12 -1.33 2.50 -17.17
N LEU A 13 -1.23 3.63 -17.89
CA LEU A 13 0.06 4.37 -17.99
C LEU A 13 0.05 5.79 -17.42
N VAL A 14 -0.96 6.17 -16.66
CA VAL A 14 -0.99 7.53 -16.06
C VAL A 14 -1.45 7.42 -14.60
N PHE A 15 -0.52 7.23 -13.68
CA PHE A 15 -0.64 7.78 -12.31
C PHE A 15 0.72 7.74 -11.59
N GLY A 16 0.98 8.80 -10.87
CA GLY A 16 2.27 9.26 -10.38
C GLY A 16 2.80 8.61 -9.11
N LEU A 17 3.97 9.05 -8.77
CA LEU A 17 4.91 8.55 -7.76
C LEU A 17 4.48 8.98 -6.36
N THR A 18 4.19 8.05 -5.50
CA THR A 18 4.14 8.23 -4.05
C THR A 18 4.60 6.97 -3.31
N THR A 19 4.77 7.01 -2.02
CA THR A 19 5.45 6.02 -1.17
C THR A 19 4.89 4.60 -1.26
N LEU A 20 5.79 3.62 -1.43
CA LEU A 20 5.49 2.20 -1.57
C LEU A 20 5.00 1.62 -0.24
N GLN A 21 3.72 1.32 -0.14
CA GLN A 21 3.14 0.61 1.02
C GLN A 21 2.44 -0.68 0.59
N ALA A 22 2.45 -1.68 1.49
CA ALA A 22 1.70 -2.94 1.37
C ALA A 22 0.19 -2.69 1.17
N GLN A 23 -0.56 -3.75 0.91
CA GLN A 23 -2.01 -3.70 1.03
C GLN A 23 -2.37 -3.31 2.48
N ASP A 24 -2.97 -2.14 2.67
CA ASP A 24 -3.19 -1.49 3.94
C ASP A 24 -4.61 -0.93 4.05
N LYS A 25 -4.86 -0.07 5.03
CA LYS A 25 -6.15 0.60 5.21
C LYS A 25 -6.52 1.47 4.02
N ASN A 26 -5.53 2.17 3.42
CA ASN A 26 -5.74 3.14 2.35
C ASN A 26 -6.06 2.47 1.03
N ASN A 27 -5.42 1.33 0.76
CA ASN A 27 -5.69 0.50 -0.41
C ASN A 27 -6.07 -0.93 0.02
N PRO A 28 -7.26 -1.11 0.64
CA PRO A 28 -7.61 -2.36 1.30
C PRO A 28 -7.85 -3.51 0.33
N TRP A 29 -8.10 -3.26 -0.94
CA TRP A 29 -8.33 -4.30 -1.93
C TRP A 29 -7.10 -4.53 -2.80
N GLN A 30 -6.79 -5.81 -3.05
CA GLN A 30 -5.80 -6.24 -4.04
C GLN A 30 -6.44 -7.21 -5.00
N PHE A 31 -6.31 -6.93 -6.30
CA PHE A 31 -6.63 -7.85 -7.38
C PHE A 31 -5.35 -8.27 -8.08
N SER A 32 -5.14 -9.58 -8.24
CA SER A 32 -3.97 -10.10 -8.94
C SER A 32 -4.39 -11.09 -10.03
N PHE A 33 -3.68 -11.07 -11.14
CA PHE A 33 -3.91 -11.98 -12.27
C PHE A 33 -2.59 -12.33 -12.95
N GLY A 34 -2.48 -13.57 -13.41
CA GLY A 34 -1.24 -13.99 -14.06
C GLY A 34 -1.23 -15.48 -14.41
N ALA A 35 -0.02 -15.98 -14.54
CA ALA A 35 0.24 -17.36 -14.88
C ALA A 35 0.46 -18.23 -13.65
N ASN A 36 0.10 -19.50 -13.75
CA ASN A 36 0.49 -20.51 -12.78
C ASN A 36 1.09 -21.75 -13.48
N ALA A 37 1.89 -22.47 -12.71
CA ALA A 37 2.36 -23.80 -13.05
C ALA A 37 2.01 -24.73 -11.90
N VAL A 38 1.57 -25.95 -12.22
CA VAL A 38 1.19 -26.97 -11.24
C VAL A 38 2.13 -28.16 -11.37
N ASP A 39 2.76 -28.50 -10.26
CA ASP A 39 3.54 -29.72 -10.09
C ASP A 39 2.68 -30.74 -9.34
N VAL A 40 2.47 -31.88 -9.96
CA VAL A 40 1.66 -32.98 -9.44
C VAL A 40 2.61 -34.11 -9.10
N GLU A 41 2.80 -34.36 -7.83
CA GLU A 41 3.67 -35.41 -7.35
C GLU A 41 2.90 -36.38 -6.44
N ALA A 42 3.04 -37.67 -6.71
CA ALA A 42 2.38 -38.72 -5.96
C ALA A 42 3.15 -39.10 -4.67
N ASP A 43 4.38 -38.60 -4.47
CA ASP A 43 5.21 -38.91 -3.29
C ASP A 43 5.70 -37.61 -2.62
N SER A 44 5.30 -37.44 -1.35
CA SER A 44 5.62 -36.25 -0.55
C SER A 44 7.10 -36.11 -0.17
N GLN A 45 7.93 -37.14 -0.36
CA GLN A 45 9.33 -37.09 0.07
C GLN A 45 10.25 -36.36 -0.90
N THR A 46 9.87 -36.25 -2.17
CA THR A 46 10.69 -35.62 -3.22
C THR A 46 10.20 -34.22 -3.64
N GLN A 47 9.00 -33.82 -3.23
CA GLN A 47 8.38 -32.55 -3.63
C GLN A 47 9.25 -31.29 -3.37
N PHE A 48 10.03 -31.30 -2.32
CA PHE A 48 10.90 -30.18 -1.96
C PHE A 48 12.32 -30.26 -2.53
N ALA A 49 12.76 -31.44 -2.95
CA ALA A 49 14.12 -31.66 -3.44
C ALA A 49 14.33 -31.15 -4.87
N ASP A 50 13.28 -31.22 -5.70
CA ASP A 50 13.31 -30.91 -7.13
C ASP A 50 12.53 -29.63 -7.49
N PHE A 51 12.56 -28.68 -6.62
CA PHE A 51 11.81 -27.42 -6.62
C PHE A 51 11.85 -26.63 -7.94
N PHE A 52 12.89 -26.77 -8.74
CA PHE A 52 13.12 -26.04 -9.98
C PHE A 52 13.21 -26.91 -11.23
N ASP A 53 12.72 -28.15 -11.18
CA ASP A 53 12.69 -29.01 -12.36
C ASP A 53 11.52 -28.66 -13.29
N VAL A 54 11.60 -27.46 -13.87
CA VAL A 54 10.58 -26.82 -14.71
C VAL A 54 10.25 -27.66 -15.93
N ASP A 55 11.26 -28.25 -16.54
CA ASP A 55 11.11 -28.96 -17.83
C ASP A 55 10.38 -30.29 -17.69
N ARG A 56 10.53 -30.96 -16.56
CA ARG A 56 10.01 -32.32 -16.37
C ARG A 56 8.69 -32.38 -15.62
N LYS A 57 8.49 -31.51 -14.61
CA LYS A 57 7.37 -31.64 -13.65
C LYS A 57 6.28 -30.60 -13.82
N TRP A 58 6.60 -29.39 -14.26
CA TRP A 58 5.63 -28.30 -14.31
C TRP A 58 4.61 -28.44 -15.42
N ASN A 59 3.35 -28.38 -15.06
CA ASN A 59 2.22 -28.27 -15.99
C ASN A 59 1.80 -26.80 -16.06
N THR A 60 1.77 -26.25 -17.25
CA THR A 60 1.38 -24.85 -17.49
C THR A 60 0.13 -24.78 -18.33
N ALA A 61 -0.74 -23.84 -18.02
CA ALA A 61 -1.93 -23.59 -18.84
C ALA A 61 -1.54 -23.09 -20.25
N LYS A 62 -2.40 -23.36 -21.22
CA LYS A 62 -2.25 -22.81 -22.58
C LYS A 62 -2.48 -21.30 -22.63
N SER A 63 -3.17 -20.74 -21.64
CA SER A 63 -3.40 -19.29 -21.50
C SER A 63 -2.29 -18.67 -20.66
N PRO A 64 -1.77 -17.49 -21.04
CA PRO A 64 -0.82 -16.74 -20.21
C PRO A 64 -1.47 -16.18 -18.94
N ILE A 65 -2.79 -16.12 -18.88
CA ILE A 65 -3.54 -15.76 -17.68
C ILE A 65 -4.33 -16.99 -17.29
N SER A 66 -3.97 -17.57 -16.17
CA SER A 66 -4.52 -18.82 -15.67
C SER A 66 -4.78 -18.80 -14.15
N MET A 67 -4.55 -17.65 -13.51
CA MET A 67 -4.84 -17.43 -12.10
C MET A 67 -5.35 -16.02 -11.87
N PHE A 68 -6.33 -15.92 -10.96
CA PHE A 68 -6.90 -14.67 -10.47
C PHE A 68 -7.06 -14.76 -8.96
N THR A 69 -6.75 -13.67 -8.27
CA THR A 69 -7.03 -13.54 -6.84
C THR A 69 -7.60 -12.16 -6.54
N ILE A 70 -8.49 -12.09 -5.57
CA ILE A 70 -8.93 -10.85 -4.97
C ILE A 70 -8.84 -11.00 -3.46
N SER A 71 -8.24 -10.03 -2.78
CA SER A 71 -8.13 -10.03 -1.33
C SER A 71 -8.46 -8.65 -0.77
N LYS A 72 -8.89 -8.65 0.49
CA LYS A 72 -9.18 -7.44 1.27
C LYS A 72 -8.34 -7.44 2.53
N TYR A 73 -7.69 -6.33 2.82
CA TYR A 73 -7.06 -6.08 4.10
C TYR A 73 -8.12 -6.02 5.21
N ILE A 74 -7.87 -6.68 6.33
CA ILE A 74 -8.81 -6.79 7.46
C ILE A 74 -8.22 -6.29 8.79
N GLY A 75 -6.99 -5.78 8.77
CA GLY A 75 -6.28 -5.24 9.92
C GLY A 75 -5.11 -6.10 10.38
N ASP A 76 -4.22 -5.54 11.17
CA ASP A 76 -3.10 -6.23 11.84
C ASP A 76 -2.25 -7.10 10.89
N ASN A 77 -1.88 -6.57 9.73
CA ASN A 77 -1.13 -7.24 8.66
C ASN A 77 -1.86 -8.46 8.06
N LEU A 78 -3.16 -8.60 8.33
CA LEU A 78 -3.99 -9.69 7.82
C LEU A 78 -4.80 -9.25 6.60
N SER A 79 -4.87 -10.12 5.61
CA SER A 79 -5.77 -9.99 4.46
C SER A 79 -6.52 -11.29 4.23
N PHE A 80 -7.80 -11.20 3.91
CA PHE A 80 -8.60 -12.34 3.47
C PHE A 80 -8.86 -12.23 1.97
N GLY A 81 -8.66 -13.35 1.26
CA GLY A 81 -8.86 -13.38 -0.18
C GLY A 81 -9.46 -14.66 -0.69
N VAL A 82 -9.89 -14.59 -1.93
CA VAL A 82 -10.33 -15.75 -2.73
C VAL A 82 -9.57 -15.74 -4.05
N GLY A 83 -9.29 -16.93 -4.56
CA GLY A 83 -8.60 -17.10 -5.83
C GLY A 83 -9.22 -18.22 -6.66
N ALA A 84 -9.03 -18.13 -7.96
CA ALA A 84 -9.36 -19.20 -8.89
C ALA A 84 -8.19 -19.44 -9.84
N SER A 85 -7.90 -20.69 -10.11
CA SER A 85 -6.88 -21.04 -11.11
C SER A 85 -7.33 -22.18 -11.99
N PHE A 86 -6.82 -22.16 -13.23
CA PHE A 86 -7.04 -23.24 -14.17
C PHE A 86 -5.72 -23.64 -14.83
N ASN A 87 -5.59 -24.93 -15.11
CA ASN A 87 -4.42 -25.50 -15.72
C ASN A 87 -4.81 -26.74 -16.54
N SER A 88 -3.84 -27.35 -17.17
CA SER A 88 -4.01 -28.60 -17.92
C SER A 88 -2.89 -29.54 -17.54
N ILE A 89 -3.23 -30.62 -16.85
CA ILE A 89 -2.26 -31.60 -16.39
C ILE A 89 -1.99 -32.61 -17.49
N SER A 90 -0.74 -32.69 -17.92
CA SER A 90 -0.29 -33.62 -18.97
C SER A 90 0.80 -34.56 -18.52
N LYS A 91 1.43 -34.25 -17.39
CA LYS A 91 2.55 -35.00 -16.81
C LYS A 91 2.50 -34.98 -15.29
N TYR A 92 3.00 -36.05 -14.67
CA TYR A 92 3.09 -36.19 -13.22
C TYR A 92 4.32 -37.02 -12.86
N ALA A 93 4.86 -36.83 -11.67
CA ALA A 93 5.96 -37.62 -11.16
C ALA A 93 5.43 -38.74 -10.26
N THR A 94 6.03 -39.93 -10.36
CA THR A 94 5.81 -41.05 -9.44
C THR A 94 7.17 -41.50 -8.92
N GLY A 95 7.26 -41.75 -7.60
CA GLY A 95 8.46 -42.31 -7.01
C GLY A 95 8.76 -43.71 -7.59
N ALA A 96 10.02 -43.94 -8.00
CA ALA A 96 10.45 -45.26 -8.41
C ALA A 96 10.95 -46.04 -7.19
N PRO A 97 10.90 -47.41 -7.21
CA PRO A 97 11.37 -48.23 -6.10
C PRO A 97 12.85 -48.05 -5.75
N ASP A 98 13.65 -47.45 -6.61
CA ASP A 98 15.07 -47.14 -6.39
C ASP A 98 15.32 -45.73 -5.84
N GLY A 99 14.25 -44.98 -5.54
CA GLY A 99 14.33 -43.61 -5.04
C GLY A 99 14.55 -42.54 -6.13
N SER A 100 14.48 -42.92 -7.43
CA SER A 100 14.51 -41.97 -8.52
C SER A 100 13.10 -41.58 -8.93
N ASP A 101 12.93 -40.35 -9.41
CA ASP A 101 11.67 -39.88 -9.92
C ASP A 101 11.42 -40.40 -11.34
N MET A 102 10.32 -41.07 -11.55
CA MET A 102 9.82 -41.36 -12.89
C MET A 102 8.77 -40.36 -13.29
N VAL A 103 9.09 -39.53 -14.27
CA VAL A 103 8.09 -38.64 -14.88
C VAL A 103 7.24 -39.48 -15.82
N SER A 104 5.96 -39.59 -15.51
CA SER A 104 4.97 -40.26 -16.33
C SER A 104 4.17 -39.21 -17.11
N PHE A 105 3.96 -39.48 -18.41
CA PHE A 105 3.11 -38.64 -19.24
C PHE A 105 1.72 -39.26 -19.34
N MET A 106 0.71 -38.41 -19.28
CA MET A 106 -0.65 -38.81 -19.70
C MET A 106 -0.59 -39.36 -21.13
N ARG A 107 -1.52 -40.23 -21.49
CA ARG A 107 -1.58 -40.76 -22.87
C ARG A 107 -1.55 -39.61 -23.87
N PRO A 108 -0.77 -39.65 -24.95
CA PRO A 108 -0.73 -38.61 -25.95
C PRO A 108 -2.14 -38.21 -26.42
N GLY A 109 -2.47 -36.93 -26.30
CA GLY A 109 -3.77 -36.38 -26.68
C GLY A 109 -4.83 -36.38 -25.56
N VAL A 110 -4.52 -36.89 -24.37
CA VAL A 110 -5.36 -36.73 -23.19
C VAL A 110 -4.77 -35.61 -22.32
N THR A 111 -5.51 -34.55 -22.13
CA THR A 111 -5.22 -33.49 -21.18
C THR A 111 -6.34 -33.44 -20.17
N ASN A 112 -6.02 -33.52 -18.89
CA ASN A 112 -7.03 -33.41 -17.85
C ASN A 112 -7.08 -31.94 -17.40
N ASP A 113 -8.28 -31.39 -17.39
CA ASP A 113 -8.53 -30.06 -16.92
C ASP A 113 -8.35 -30.02 -15.39
N TYR A 114 -7.63 -29.02 -14.93
CA TYR A 114 -7.38 -28.77 -13.51
C TYR A 114 -7.90 -27.37 -13.18
N PHE A 115 -8.84 -27.30 -12.26
CA PHE A 115 -9.45 -26.05 -11.80
C PHE A 115 -9.46 -26.00 -10.28
N THR A 116 -9.18 -24.84 -9.69
CA THR A 116 -9.26 -24.66 -8.25
C THR A 116 -9.93 -23.34 -7.89
N VAL A 117 -10.65 -23.37 -6.76
CA VAL A 117 -11.12 -22.18 -6.06
C VAL A 117 -10.62 -22.27 -4.63
N ASP A 118 -9.94 -21.22 -4.18
CA ASP A 118 -9.24 -21.18 -2.90
C ASP A 118 -9.67 -19.96 -2.10
N ALA A 119 -9.86 -20.15 -0.79
CA ALA A 119 -9.92 -19.05 0.17
C ALA A 119 -8.59 -19.02 0.94
N MET A 120 -8.09 -17.83 1.22
CA MET A 120 -6.79 -17.65 1.87
C MET A 120 -6.83 -16.52 2.89
N LEU A 121 -6.40 -16.83 4.11
CA LEU A 121 -6.00 -15.84 5.09
C LEU A 121 -4.50 -15.63 4.94
N LYS A 122 -4.11 -14.42 4.55
CA LYS A 122 -2.72 -14.02 4.31
C LYS A 122 -2.24 -13.13 5.46
N TYR A 123 -1.04 -13.39 5.96
CA TYR A 123 -0.36 -12.55 6.93
C TYR A 123 0.90 -11.94 6.29
N ASP A 124 0.99 -10.63 6.29
CA ASP A 124 2.15 -9.88 5.82
C ASP A 124 3.27 -9.93 6.85
N LEU A 125 4.48 -10.23 6.39
CA LEU A 125 5.68 -10.37 7.23
C LEU A 125 6.65 -9.19 7.07
N SER A 126 6.30 -8.14 6.35
CA SER A 126 7.21 -7.04 6.00
C SER A 126 7.80 -6.36 7.23
N ASP A 127 7.02 -6.21 8.29
CA ASP A 127 7.48 -5.64 9.56
C ASP A 127 8.51 -6.52 10.28
N ALA A 128 8.35 -7.84 10.16
CA ALA A 128 9.22 -8.82 10.83
C ALA A 128 10.43 -9.23 9.98
N LEU A 129 10.28 -9.23 8.67
CA LEU A 129 11.26 -9.70 7.69
C LEU A 129 11.36 -8.72 6.51
N PRO A 130 11.89 -7.50 6.70
CA PRO A 130 12.08 -6.56 5.60
C PRO A 130 13.12 -7.11 4.62
N ILE A 131 12.69 -7.39 3.38
CA ILE A 131 13.55 -7.91 2.31
C ILE A 131 13.82 -6.80 1.30
N ARG A 132 15.09 -6.43 1.14
CA ARG A 132 15.53 -5.48 0.12
C ARG A 132 16.59 -6.09 -0.78
N VAL A 133 16.31 -6.16 -2.09
CA VAL A 133 17.22 -6.73 -3.08
C VAL A 133 17.38 -5.74 -4.23
N LEU A 134 18.64 -5.36 -4.54
CA LEU A 134 18.97 -4.42 -5.62
C LEU A 134 18.24 -3.07 -5.51
N GLY A 135 17.93 -2.62 -4.29
CA GLY A 135 17.20 -1.38 -4.06
C GLY A 135 15.68 -1.49 -4.17
N MET A 136 15.15 -2.68 -4.47
CA MET A 136 13.73 -2.98 -4.49
C MET A 136 13.30 -3.59 -3.16
N ASP A 137 12.20 -3.09 -2.61
CA ASP A 137 11.59 -3.62 -1.39
C ASP A 137 10.60 -4.71 -1.75
N PHE A 138 10.68 -5.83 -1.04
CA PHE A 138 9.81 -6.98 -1.19
C PHE A 138 9.05 -7.22 0.10
N GLU A 139 7.76 -7.48 -0.03
CA GLU A 139 6.84 -7.76 1.08
C GLU A 139 6.56 -9.26 1.13
N PRO A 140 7.27 -10.00 2.01
CA PRO A 140 7.03 -11.42 2.19
C PRO A 140 5.72 -11.65 2.92
N PHE A 141 5.02 -12.72 2.54
CA PHE A 141 3.79 -13.14 3.21
C PHE A 141 3.70 -14.65 3.33
N VAL A 142 2.89 -15.09 4.29
CA VAL A 142 2.43 -16.47 4.41
C VAL A 142 0.91 -16.50 4.33
N GLY A 143 0.35 -17.58 3.83
CA GLY A 143 -1.10 -17.73 3.71
C GLY A 143 -1.53 -19.15 4.00
N VAL A 144 -2.74 -19.29 4.55
CA VAL A 144 -3.36 -20.57 4.85
C VAL A 144 -4.86 -20.51 4.56
N GLY A 145 -5.43 -21.59 4.09
CA GLY A 145 -6.86 -21.65 3.89
C GLY A 145 -7.36 -22.92 3.20
N PRO A 146 -8.67 -23.10 3.13
CA PRO A 146 -9.27 -24.19 2.38
C PRO A 146 -9.33 -23.88 0.88
N GLY A 147 -9.35 -24.94 0.09
CA GLY A 147 -9.63 -24.84 -1.33
C GLY A 147 -10.49 -25.99 -1.81
N TRP A 148 -11.04 -25.83 -2.99
CA TRP A 148 -11.73 -26.91 -3.71
C TRP A 148 -11.05 -27.10 -5.05
N THR A 149 -10.67 -28.35 -5.35
CA THR A 149 -9.95 -28.69 -6.57
C THR A 149 -10.79 -29.64 -7.40
N TRP A 150 -10.92 -29.34 -8.68
CA TRP A 150 -11.50 -30.21 -9.70
C TRP A 150 -10.41 -30.70 -10.63
N PHE A 151 -10.39 -31.99 -10.85
CA PHE A 151 -9.44 -32.64 -11.75
C PHE A 151 -10.13 -33.77 -12.50
N ASP A 152 -10.31 -33.57 -13.81
CA ASP A 152 -11.11 -34.48 -14.66
C ASP A 152 -12.53 -34.67 -14.08
N ASP A 153 -12.93 -35.91 -13.83
CA ASP A 153 -14.24 -36.28 -13.26
C ASP A 153 -14.28 -36.27 -11.72
N GLN A 154 -13.22 -35.77 -11.06
CA GLN A 154 -13.08 -35.82 -9.59
C GLN A 154 -12.94 -34.41 -9.01
N ASP A 155 -13.43 -34.27 -7.80
CA ASP A 155 -13.28 -33.01 -7.05
C ASP A 155 -13.14 -33.27 -5.56
N GLY A 156 -12.51 -32.36 -4.83
CA GLY A 156 -12.30 -32.52 -3.41
C GLY A 156 -11.80 -31.27 -2.69
N LEU A 157 -11.94 -31.34 -1.37
CA LEU A 157 -11.46 -30.30 -0.44
C LEU A 157 -9.95 -30.40 -0.29
N THR A 158 -9.29 -29.24 -0.31
CA THR A 158 -7.86 -29.12 -0.02
C THR A 158 -7.59 -28.17 1.13
N GLY A 159 -6.53 -28.45 1.91
CA GLY A 159 -5.91 -27.50 2.83
C GLY A 159 -4.68 -26.90 2.18
N ASN A 160 -4.61 -25.58 2.11
CA ASN A 160 -3.59 -24.87 1.36
C ASN A 160 -2.67 -24.11 2.30
N LEU A 161 -1.36 -24.18 2.03
CA LEU A 161 -0.33 -23.38 2.68
C LEU A 161 0.44 -22.64 1.59
N SER A 162 0.53 -21.31 1.68
CA SER A 162 1.22 -20.49 0.70
C SER A 162 2.31 -19.63 1.33
N ILE A 163 3.34 -19.38 0.55
CA ILE A 163 4.36 -18.38 0.82
C ILE A 163 4.54 -17.54 -0.44
N GLY A 164 4.85 -16.28 -0.29
CA GLY A 164 5.09 -15.43 -1.44
C GLY A 164 5.71 -14.12 -1.09
N VAL A 165 5.91 -13.33 -2.12
CA VAL A 165 6.40 -11.96 -2.02
C VAL A 165 5.60 -11.07 -2.95
N ASN A 166 5.27 -9.86 -2.50
CA ASN A 166 4.84 -8.77 -3.34
C ASN A 166 6.00 -7.80 -3.58
N HIS A 167 5.98 -7.13 -4.70
CA HIS A 167 6.80 -5.96 -4.95
C HIS A 167 5.94 -4.94 -5.67
N TRP A 168 5.91 -3.71 -5.17
CA TRP A 168 5.12 -2.63 -5.72
C TRP A 168 6.01 -1.69 -6.51
N PHE A 169 5.60 -1.36 -7.73
CA PHE A 169 6.27 -0.39 -8.59
C PHE A 169 5.85 1.05 -8.24
N ASN A 170 4.65 1.19 -7.69
CA ASN A 170 4.02 2.40 -7.16
C ASN A 170 2.85 1.97 -6.25
N ASP A 171 2.08 2.92 -5.72
CA ASP A 171 1.00 2.68 -4.76
C ASP A 171 -0.16 1.85 -5.29
N VAL A 172 -0.24 1.67 -6.60
CA VAL A 172 -1.35 0.97 -7.26
C VAL A 172 -0.89 -0.34 -7.87
N PHE A 173 0.27 -0.39 -8.52
CA PHE A 173 0.71 -1.51 -9.35
C PHE A 173 1.92 -2.21 -8.80
N GLY A 174 1.89 -3.52 -8.84
CA GLY A 174 2.98 -4.39 -8.42
C GLY A 174 2.94 -5.76 -9.07
N PHE A 175 3.76 -6.64 -8.58
CA PHE A 175 3.70 -8.05 -8.90
C PHE A 175 3.71 -8.92 -7.64
N THR A 176 3.14 -10.11 -7.76
CA THR A 176 3.13 -11.14 -6.71
C THR A 176 3.73 -12.42 -7.26
N LEU A 177 4.72 -12.95 -6.55
CA LEU A 177 5.22 -14.32 -6.74
C LEU A 177 4.76 -15.15 -5.55
N MET A 178 4.14 -16.29 -5.82
CA MET A 178 3.57 -17.15 -4.78
C MET A 178 3.83 -18.62 -5.10
N SER A 179 4.20 -19.35 -4.07
CA SER A 179 4.22 -20.81 -4.05
C SER A 179 3.17 -21.31 -3.08
N GLU A 180 2.41 -22.30 -3.46
CA GLU A 180 1.34 -22.86 -2.65
C GLU A 180 1.37 -24.39 -2.70
N TYR A 181 1.39 -24.97 -1.53
CA TYR A 181 1.18 -26.40 -1.33
C TYR A 181 -0.28 -26.65 -1.01
N LYS A 182 -0.90 -27.57 -1.75
CA LYS A 182 -2.30 -27.99 -1.62
C LYS A 182 -2.33 -29.45 -1.17
N HIS A 183 -2.80 -29.67 0.05
CA HIS A 183 -2.96 -31.00 0.60
C HIS A 183 -4.41 -31.46 0.44
N ASN A 184 -4.62 -32.64 -0.12
CA ASN A 184 -5.96 -33.24 -0.27
C ASN A 184 -6.47 -33.68 1.10
N MET A 185 -7.64 -33.18 1.50
CA MET A 185 -8.25 -33.47 2.82
C MET A 185 -9.32 -34.55 2.79
N ASP A 186 -9.82 -34.87 1.59
CA ASP A 186 -10.82 -35.93 1.43
C ASP A 186 -10.16 -37.30 1.48
N ASP A 187 -10.82 -38.23 2.19
CA ASP A 187 -10.38 -39.62 2.31
C ASP A 187 -10.30 -40.28 0.93
N LEU A 188 -9.16 -40.79 0.61
CA LEU A 188 -8.58 -41.17 -0.69
C LEU A 188 -9.37 -42.12 -1.56
N GLN A 189 -10.52 -42.62 -1.14
CA GLN A 189 -11.37 -43.49 -1.90
C GLN A 189 -12.10 -42.79 -3.06
N ARG A 190 -12.09 -41.46 -3.11
CA ARG A 190 -12.69 -40.68 -4.20
C ARG A 190 -11.75 -40.45 -5.38
N TRP A 191 -10.47 -40.39 -5.12
CA TRP A 191 -9.45 -40.14 -6.12
C TRP A 191 -8.86 -41.48 -6.61
N ASN A 192 -9.58 -42.14 -7.49
CA ASN A 192 -9.18 -43.44 -8.03
C ASN A 192 -7.99 -43.36 -9.01
N THR A 193 -7.24 -42.27 -8.96
CA THR A 193 -6.01 -42.08 -9.75
C THR A 193 -4.82 -42.00 -8.81
N PRO A 194 -3.73 -42.76 -9.07
CA PRO A 194 -2.50 -42.76 -8.25
C PRO A 194 -1.86 -41.35 -8.11
N ILE A 195 -2.27 -40.41 -8.93
CA ILE A 195 -1.69 -39.09 -9.06
C ILE A 195 -2.02 -38.17 -7.86
N LEU A 196 -3.13 -38.44 -7.14
CA LEU A 196 -3.62 -37.58 -6.07
C LEU A 196 -3.84 -38.35 -4.75
N ASP A 197 -3.44 -39.63 -4.73
CA ASP A 197 -3.86 -40.60 -3.68
C ASP A 197 -3.14 -40.41 -2.33
N GLU A 198 -1.91 -39.92 -2.27
CA GLU A 198 -1.15 -39.74 -1.02
C GLU A 198 -0.37 -38.41 -0.95
N GLY A 199 -0.46 -37.56 -1.97
CA GLY A 199 0.32 -36.35 -2.09
C GLY A 199 -0.52 -35.07 -2.16
N GLY A 200 0.20 -33.99 -2.15
CA GLY A 200 -0.36 -32.67 -2.48
C GLY A 200 0.08 -32.25 -3.88
N THR A 201 -0.36 -31.09 -4.26
CA THR A 201 0.13 -30.40 -5.46
C THR A 201 0.85 -29.13 -5.06
N MET A 202 1.97 -28.82 -5.74
CA MET A 202 2.64 -27.54 -5.64
C MET A 202 2.20 -26.64 -6.77
N ARG A 203 1.77 -25.43 -6.46
CA ARG A 203 1.42 -24.41 -7.43
C ARG A 203 2.37 -23.22 -7.32
N TRP A 204 2.93 -22.82 -8.44
CA TRP A 204 3.76 -21.64 -8.61
C TRP A 204 2.99 -20.60 -9.38
N SER A 205 2.99 -19.36 -8.92
CA SER A 205 2.23 -18.29 -9.55
C SER A 205 3.05 -17.03 -9.68
N ALA A 206 2.95 -16.40 -10.85
CA ALA A 206 3.50 -15.08 -11.11
C ALA A 206 2.37 -14.19 -11.63
N MET A 207 2.04 -13.15 -10.89
CA MET A 207 0.85 -12.34 -11.13
C MET A 207 1.20 -10.85 -11.13
N LEU A 208 0.52 -10.09 -11.98
CA LEU A 208 0.43 -8.64 -11.83
C LEU A 208 -0.64 -8.33 -10.78
N SER A 209 -0.36 -7.35 -9.94
CA SER A 209 -1.22 -6.98 -8.82
C SER A 209 -1.60 -5.52 -8.89
N VAL A 210 -2.83 -5.21 -8.52
CA VAL A 210 -3.38 -3.86 -8.45
C VAL A 210 -4.02 -3.68 -7.08
N LYS A 211 -3.64 -2.61 -6.37
CA LYS A 211 -4.29 -2.18 -5.12
C LYS A 211 -5.30 -1.07 -5.40
N PHE A 212 -6.39 -1.04 -4.64
CA PHE A 212 -7.43 -0.01 -4.80
C PHE A 212 -8.38 0.02 -3.60
N GLY A 213 -9.20 1.08 -3.53
CA GLY A 213 -10.32 1.19 -2.60
C GLY A 213 -10.06 2.05 -1.38
N GLY A 214 -8.99 2.84 -1.37
CA GLY A 214 -8.82 3.94 -0.42
C GLY A 214 -9.79 5.09 -0.69
N THR A 215 -10.11 5.85 0.32
CA THR A 215 -10.86 7.11 0.24
C THR A 215 -9.89 8.28 0.40
N ASP A 216 -10.04 9.28 -0.43
CA ASP A 216 -9.41 10.58 -0.40
C ASP A 216 -10.55 11.55 -0.69
N THR A 217 -11.09 12.15 0.38
CA THR A 217 -12.39 12.85 0.32
C THR A 217 -12.29 14.20 -0.32
N ASP A 218 -11.19 14.93 -0.13
CA ASP A 218 -10.97 16.27 -0.67
C ASP A 218 -10.10 16.32 -1.93
N GLY A 219 -9.42 15.19 -2.26
CA GLY A 219 -8.68 15.01 -3.52
C GLY A 219 -7.29 15.63 -3.54
N ASP A 220 -6.66 15.81 -2.40
CA ASP A 220 -5.31 16.37 -2.29
C ASP A 220 -4.19 15.33 -2.49
N GLY A 221 -4.55 14.04 -2.57
CA GLY A 221 -3.63 12.91 -2.74
C GLY A 221 -3.24 12.21 -1.44
N ILE A 222 -3.75 12.68 -0.31
CA ILE A 222 -3.55 12.07 1.00
C ILE A 222 -4.85 11.35 1.38
N TYR A 223 -4.74 10.08 1.74
CA TYR A 223 -5.94 9.31 2.09
C TYR A 223 -6.47 9.70 3.47
N ASP A 224 -7.80 9.72 3.64
CA ASP A 224 -8.52 10.10 4.86
C ASP A 224 -7.93 9.51 6.16
N ASP A 225 -7.39 8.30 6.11
CA ASP A 225 -6.78 7.62 7.26
C ASP A 225 -5.40 8.21 7.69
N HIS A 226 -4.77 8.98 6.80
CA HIS A 226 -3.49 9.65 7.05
C HIS A 226 -3.60 11.18 6.97
N ASP A 227 -4.80 11.66 6.71
CA ASP A 227 -5.11 13.05 6.58
C ASP A 227 -5.67 13.60 7.89
N GLU A 228 -5.01 14.60 8.45
CA GLU A 228 -5.49 15.31 9.64
C GLU A 228 -6.64 16.26 9.30
N CYS A 229 -6.80 16.61 8.02
CA CYS A 229 -7.83 17.52 7.51
C CYS A 229 -8.66 16.92 6.34
N PRO A 230 -9.30 15.74 6.48
CA PRO A 230 -9.83 14.92 5.36
C PRO A 230 -10.92 15.57 4.50
N GLU A 231 -11.40 16.74 4.82
CA GLU A 231 -12.43 17.48 4.06
C GLU A 231 -11.90 18.78 3.45
N VAL A 232 -10.60 19.10 3.66
CA VAL A 232 -9.99 20.36 3.24
C VAL A 232 -8.62 20.10 2.65
N PRO A 233 -8.46 20.21 1.31
CA PRO A 233 -7.21 19.91 0.63
C PRO A 233 -6.03 20.66 1.22
N GLY A 234 -4.92 19.95 1.47
CA GLY A 234 -3.74 20.53 2.09
C GLY A 234 -2.43 20.01 1.51
N LEU A 235 -1.40 20.00 2.34
CA LEU A 235 -0.04 19.69 1.95
C LEU A 235 0.47 18.43 2.66
N GLU A 236 1.27 17.63 1.95
CA GLU A 236 1.87 16.40 2.51
C GLU A 236 2.73 16.70 3.75
N GLU A 237 3.42 17.85 3.79
CA GLU A 237 4.25 18.26 4.92
C GLU A 237 3.46 18.56 6.19
N PHE A 238 2.15 18.84 6.07
CA PHE A 238 1.21 19.08 7.16
C PHE A 238 0.16 17.98 7.28
N ASN A 239 0.49 16.76 6.82
CA ASN A 239 -0.41 15.60 6.88
C ASN A 239 -1.81 15.90 6.33
N GLY A 240 -1.92 16.62 5.18
CA GLY A 240 -3.17 16.96 4.56
C GLY A 240 -3.84 18.24 5.06
N CYS A 241 -3.23 18.95 6.00
CA CYS A 241 -3.77 20.25 6.41
C CYS A 241 -3.25 21.40 5.56
N PRO A 242 -4.08 22.44 5.33
CA PRO A 242 -3.68 23.60 4.53
C PRO A 242 -2.69 24.52 5.24
N ASP A 243 -1.86 25.19 4.45
CA ASP A 243 -1.09 26.38 4.75
C ASP A 243 -1.46 27.42 3.68
N THR A 244 -2.42 28.28 4.00
CA THR A 244 -3.10 29.13 2.98
C THR A 244 -2.22 30.24 2.44
N ASP A 245 -1.30 30.78 3.26
CA ASP A 245 -0.42 31.88 2.85
C ASP A 245 1.02 31.45 2.53
N GLY A 246 1.37 30.19 2.83
CA GLY A 246 2.63 29.57 2.44
C GLY A 246 3.83 29.97 3.28
N ASP A 247 3.64 30.30 4.54
CA ASP A 247 4.72 30.69 5.44
C ASP A 247 5.39 29.53 6.19
N GLY A 248 4.86 28.30 6.02
CA GLY A 248 5.38 27.10 6.64
C GLY A 248 4.72 26.74 7.97
N ILE A 249 3.57 27.33 8.28
CA ILE A 249 2.76 27.04 9.45
C ILE A 249 1.36 26.68 8.97
N GLN A 250 0.84 25.54 9.41
CA GLN A 250 -0.50 25.12 9.00
C GLN A 250 -1.57 26.08 9.58
N ASP A 251 -2.65 26.31 8.83
CA ASP A 251 -3.71 27.27 9.18
C ASP A 251 -4.26 27.10 10.61
N SER A 252 -4.29 25.87 11.12
CA SER A 252 -4.81 25.57 12.48
C SER A 252 -3.86 25.99 13.60
N GLU A 253 -2.57 26.19 13.31
CA GLU A 253 -1.52 26.61 14.24
C GLU A 253 -1.09 28.05 13.99
N ASP A 254 -1.64 28.68 12.95
CA ASP A 254 -1.31 30.04 12.53
C ASP A 254 -2.29 31.07 13.14
N ASP A 255 -1.74 32.05 13.85
CA ASP A 255 -2.52 33.19 14.37
C ASP A 255 -2.97 34.16 13.24
N CYS A 256 -2.35 34.08 12.04
CA CYS A 256 -2.61 34.93 10.88
C CYS A 256 -2.74 34.15 9.55
N PRO A 257 -3.61 33.14 9.39
CA PRO A 257 -3.60 32.13 8.31
C PRO A 257 -3.76 32.67 6.86
N MET A 258 -3.87 33.95 6.66
CA MET A 258 -4.08 34.60 5.38
C MET A 258 -2.96 35.58 5.04
N VAL A 259 -1.97 35.75 5.92
CA VAL A 259 -0.91 36.74 5.78
C VAL A 259 0.38 36.20 6.31
N ALA A 260 1.24 35.72 5.41
CA ALA A 260 2.51 35.09 5.72
C ALA A 260 3.37 35.91 6.70
N GLY A 261 3.84 35.24 7.73
CA GLY A 261 4.59 35.87 8.79
C GLY A 261 5.78 35.06 9.28
N LEU A 262 6.06 35.14 10.56
CA LEU A 262 7.24 34.55 11.18
C LEU A 262 6.85 33.49 12.20
N ALA A 263 7.59 32.38 12.23
CA ALA A 263 7.34 31.29 13.17
C ALA A 263 7.45 31.72 14.65
N GLU A 264 8.28 32.75 14.94
CA GLU A 264 8.41 33.31 16.30
C GLU A 264 7.16 34.08 16.74
N PHE A 265 6.28 34.44 15.78
CA PHE A 265 5.02 35.16 16.03
C PHE A 265 3.80 34.28 15.64
N ASN A 266 3.99 32.95 15.61
CA ASN A 266 2.94 31.99 15.21
C ASN A 266 2.29 32.38 13.88
N GLY A 267 3.06 32.63 12.82
CA GLY A 267 2.56 32.96 11.50
C GLY A 267 2.15 34.43 11.28
N CYS A 268 2.24 35.28 12.27
CA CYS A 268 1.95 36.69 12.05
C CYS A 268 3.17 37.48 11.60
N PRO A 269 3.01 38.48 10.72
CA PRO A 269 4.09 39.39 10.35
C PRO A 269 4.42 40.37 11.46
N ASP A 270 5.66 40.86 11.45
CA ASP A 270 6.12 42.04 12.16
C ASP A 270 6.63 43.03 11.10
N THR A 271 5.76 43.95 10.69
CA THR A 271 6.00 44.81 9.51
C THR A 271 7.10 45.84 9.75
N ASP A 272 7.27 46.38 10.97
CA ASP A 272 8.26 47.43 11.30
C ASP A 272 9.50 46.87 12.04
N GLY A 273 9.47 45.61 12.45
CA GLY A 273 10.63 44.91 13.04
C GLY A 273 10.92 45.29 14.48
N ASP A 274 9.91 45.67 15.25
CA ASP A 274 10.12 46.05 16.68
C ASP A 274 9.99 44.89 17.64
N GLY A 275 9.69 43.66 17.15
CA GLY A 275 9.54 42.43 17.90
C GLY A 275 8.13 42.18 18.43
N ILE A 276 7.14 42.90 17.89
CA ILE A 276 5.71 42.72 18.20
C ILE A 276 4.98 42.41 16.92
N ALA A 277 4.27 41.29 16.89
CA ALA A 277 3.50 40.91 15.71
C ALA A 277 2.40 41.95 15.41
N ASP A 278 2.13 42.21 14.13
CA ASP A 278 1.17 43.20 13.65
C ASP A 278 -0.21 43.06 14.31
N ASN A 279 -0.66 41.81 14.57
CA ASN A 279 -1.95 41.55 15.22
C ASN A 279 -1.98 41.94 16.71
N LYS A 280 -0.83 42.14 17.34
CA LYS A 280 -0.66 42.55 18.74
C LYS A 280 -0.09 43.98 18.87
N ASP A 281 0.33 44.55 17.72
CA ASP A 281 0.91 45.90 17.67
C ASP A 281 -0.17 46.96 17.37
N ARG A 282 -0.18 47.99 18.16
CA ARG A 282 -1.07 49.16 17.99
C ARG A 282 -0.58 50.13 16.91
N CYS A 283 0.71 50.06 16.58
CA CYS A 283 1.37 50.89 15.57
C CYS A 283 2.15 50.05 14.54
N PRO A 284 1.56 49.06 13.84
CA PRO A 284 2.23 48.00 13.08
C PRO A 284 3.11 48.47 11.92
N LYS A 285 3.36 49.72 11.73
CA LYS A 285 4.18 50.31 10.66
C LYS A 285 5.21 51.30 11.19
N VAL A 286 5.31 51.43 12.50
CA VAL A 286 6.21 52.40 13.13
C VAL A 286 6.75 51.78 14.42
N ALA A 287 7.96 51.25 14.34
CA ALA A 287 8.62 50.57 15.44
C ALA A 287 8.57 51.34 16.75
N GLY A 288 8.16 50.66 17.80
CA GLY A 288 7.99 51.29 19.11
C GLY A 288 8.42 50.42 20.29
N LEU A 289 7.77 50.63 21.40
CA LEU A 289 8.11 49.93 22.65
C LEU A 289 7.02 48.95 23.06
N GLU A 290 7.40 47.77 23.52
CA GLU A 290 6.46 46.78 24.05
C GLU A 290 5.60 47.35 25.18
N SER A 291 6.18 48.19 26.03
CA SER A 291 5.49 48.87 27.12
C SER A 291 4.41 49.86 26.67
N MET A 292 4.47 50.28 25.39
CA MET A 292 3.49 51.14 24.70
C MET A 292 2.63 50.43 23.72
N GLY A 293 2.73 49.06 23.68
CA GLY A 293 1.99 48.20 22.75
C GLY A 293 2.43 48.44 21.31
N GLY A 294 3.75 48.53 21.04
CA GLY A 294 4.35 48.72 19.73
C GLY A 294 4.35 50.17 19.22
N CYS A 295 3.90 51.14 20.01
CA CYS A 295 3.97 52.53 19.58
C CYS A 295 5.23 53.24 20.10
N PRO A 296 5.79 54.19 19.31
CA PRO A 296 6.93 54.98 19.76
C PRO A 296 6.57 55.96 20.89
N ASP A 297 7.55 56.21 21.75
CA ASP A 297 7.56 57.23 22.79
C ASP A 297 8.89 57.99 22.61
N THR A 298 8.86 59.08 21.82
CA THR A 298 10.07 59.72 21.33
C THR A 298 10.85 60.45 22.45
N ASP A 299 10.17 61.00 23.44
CA ASP A 299 10.82 61.76 24.56
C ASP A 299 10.90 60.95 25.86
N GLY A 300 10.30 59.75 25.91
CA GLY A 300 10.41 58.79 27.01
C GLY A 300 9.60 59.15 28.25
N ASP A 301 8.54 59.92 28.14
CA ASP A 301 7.70 60.32 29.24
C ASP A 301 6.61 59.33 29.66
N GLY A 302 6.48 58.23 28.88
CA GLY A 302 5.51 57.18 29.10
C GLY A 302 4.15 57.43 28.46
N VAL A 303 4.05 58.37 27.54
CA VAL A 303 2.89 58.61 26.67
C VAL A 303 3.32 58.34 25.22
N ALA A 304 2.65 57.41 24.54
CA ALA A 304 2.98 57.12 23.16
C ALA A 304 2.75 58.36 22.26
N ASP A 305 3.63 58.58 21.27
CA ASP A 305 3.62 59.74 20.37
C ASP A 305 2.25 60.09 19.79
N GLY A 306 1.45 59.07 19.43
CA GLY A 306 0.10 59.22 18.88
C GLY A 306 -0.95 59.71 19.89
N GLN A 307 -0.62 59.68 21.18
CA GLN A 307 -1.47 60.14 22.30
C GLN A 307 -0.86 61.33 23.03
N ASP A 308 0.38 61.67 22.64
CA ASP A 308 1.15 62.77 23.23
C ASP A 308 0.88 64.09 22.49
N ALA A 309 0.55 65.11 23.23
CA ALA A 309 0.35 66.46 22.67
C ALA A 309 1.69 67.19 22.42
N CYS A 310 2.78 66.72 23.04
CA CYS A 310 4.13 67.28 22.88
C CYS A 310 5.19 66.21 22.63
N PRO A 311 5.13 65.37 21.55
CA PRO A 311 5.91 64.15 21.39
C PRO A 311 7.43 64.25 21.37
N LYS A 312 7.99 65.40 21.64
CA LYS A 312 9.42 65.67 21.68
C LYS A 312 9.84 66.40 22.94
N VAL A 313 8.92 66.64 23.88
CA VAL A 313 9.19 67.36 25.12
C VAL A 313 8.47 66.70 26.28
N ALA A 314 9.21 65.90 27.02
CA ALA A 314 8.69 65.05 28.09
C ALA A 314 7.87 65.86 29.11
N GLY A 315 6.65 65.33 29.37
CA GLY A 315 5.73 65.97 30.34
C GLY A 315 4.88 64.93 31.09
N PRO A 316 4.07 65.38 32.04
CA PRO A 316 3.29 64.44 32.84
C PRO A 316 2.11 63.89 32.08
N ARG A 317 1.80 62.57 32.25
CA ARG A 317 0.63 61.88 31.65
C ARG A 317 -0.69 62.63 31.90
N GLY A 318 -0.83 63.39 33.03
CA GLY A 318 -2.00 64.17 33.36
C GLY A 318 -2.28 65.32 32.38
N ASN A 319 -1.25 65.79 31.68
CA ASN A 319 -1.28 66.85 30.67
C ASN A 319 -1.09 66.26 29.24
N ARG A 320 -1.29 64.94 29.04
CA ARG A 320 -1.05 64.27 27.76
C ARG A 320 0.37 64.48 27.26
N GLY A 321 1.37 64.31 28.12
CA GLY A 321 2.78 64.37 27.71
C GLY A 321 3.34 65.78 27.49
N CYS A 322 2.68 66.81 27.97
CA CYS A 322 3.17 68.18 27.83
C CYS A 322 3.55 68.77 29.18
#